data_e810f2c39a211688cc32e97f9810427a
#
_entry.id   e810f2c39a211688cc32e97f9810427a
#
_cell.length_a   1.000
_cell.length_b   1.000
_cell.length_c   1.000
_cell.angle_alpha   90.00
_cell.angle_beta   90.00
_cell.angle_gamma   90.00
#
_symmetry.space_group_name_H-M   'P 1'
#
loop_
_entity.id
_entity.type
_entity.pdbx_description
1 polymer ?
#
loop_
_entity_poly.entity_id
_entity_poly.type
_entity_poly.pdbx_seq_one_letter_code
_entity_poly.pdbx_strand_id
1 'polypeptide(L)'
;MKSGAFVPAAPVKADKAASEKDEYEDDRPPMPDDADAPPAEDAPPVAENEAPVGFWSDLVAAVRKELKPPVSGFFVVTPNAPVQGALVGDRLELRCSNSFTAQMLDRPEILEVVSRKATAMLSHPVRAVTVDMSAKPAANPRMEQLMNFGRAHSDIVTIKR
;
A
#
# COMPACT_ATOMS: atom_id res chain seq x y z
N MET A 1 -25.80 54.32 -23.63
CA MET A 1 -27.15 54.21 -24.20
C MET A 1 -27.29 52.87 -24.86
N LYS A 2 -28.29 52.16 -24.50
CA LYS A 2 -28.96 50.95 -24.97
C LYS A 2 -28.77 49.74 -24.07
N SER A 3 -29.74 49.68 -23.29
CA SER A 3 -30.41 48.61 -22.61
C SER A 3 -30.48 47.33 -23.47
N GLY A 4 -29.74 46.33 -23.11
CA GLY A 4 -29.96 44.95 -23.56
C GLY A 4 -30.95 44.33 -22.59
N ALA A 5 -32.15 44.12 -23.08
CA ALA A 5 -33.17 43.45 -22.30
C ALA A 5 -32.78 41.97 -22.11
N PHE A 6 -32.55 41.63 -20.86
CA PHE A 6 -32.45 40.24 -20.44
C PHE A 6 -33.86 39.65 -20.44
N VAL A 7 -34.13 38.73 -21.31
CA VAL A 7 -35.36 37.97 -21.30
C VAL A 7 -35.16 36.78 -20.36
N PRO A 8 -35.89 36.75 -19.24
CA PRO A 8 -35.83 35.56 -18.40
C PRO A 8 -36.52 34.43 -19.15
N ALA A 9 -35.81 33.36 -19.37
CA ALA A 9 -36.36 32.13 -19.85
C ALA A 9 -37.48 31.67 -18.92
N ALA A 10 -38.65 31.46 -19.44
CA ALA A 10 -39.77 30.93 -18.71
C ALA A 10 -39.41 29.60 -18.04
N PRO A 11 -39.82 29.36 -16.80
CA PRO A 11 -39.63 28.05 -16.20
C PRO A 11 -40.42 27.05 -17.03
N VAL A 12 -39.72 26.09 -17.60
CA VAL A 12 -40.32 24.90 -18.17
C VAL A 12 -41.07 24.26 -17.02
N LYS A 13 -42.39 24.32 -17.04
CA LYS A 13 -43.19 23.47 -16.19
C LYS A 13 -42.74 22.05 -16.43
N ALA A 14 -42.15 21.45 -15.40
CA ALA A 14 -41.99 20.04 -15.34
C ALA A 14 -43.38 19.45 -15.50
N ASP A 15 -43.67 18.98 -16.67
CA ASP A 15 -44.85 18.19 -16.89
C ASP A 15 -44.71 17.01 -15.93
N LYS A 16 -45.68 16.92 -15.08
CA LYS A 16 -45.92 15.82 -14.21
C LYS A 16 -46.02 14.60 -15.10
N ALA A 17 -44.90 13.94 -15.26
CA ALA A 17 -44.88 12.65 -15.92
C ALA A 17 -45.85 11.78 -15.16
N ALA A 18 -46.96 11.53 -15.77
CA ALA A 18 -47.88 10.55 -15.28
C ALA A 18 -47.05 9.29 -15.06
N SER A 19 -47.19 8.74 -13.90
CA SER A 19 -46.75 7.41 -13.54
C SER A 19 -47.48 6.42 -14.47
N GLU A 20 -47.05 6.37 -15.71
CA GLU A 20 -47.26 5.19 -16.52
C GLU A 20 -46.34 4.15 -15.90
N LYS A 21 -46.96 3.22 -15.23
CA LYS A 21 -46.38 1.91 -14.98
C LYS A 21 -46.10 1.35 -16.36
N ASP A 22 -44.91 1.66 -16.85
CA ASP A 22 -44.31 0.82 -17.83
C ASP A 22 -44.06 -0.52 -17.09
N GLU A 23 -45.00 -1.41 -17.27
CA GLU A 23 -44.77 -2.82 -17.19
C GLU A 23 -43.72 -3.09 -18.25
N TYR A 24 -42.47 -2.75 -18.00
CA TYR A 24 -41.38 -3.39 -18.63
C TYR A 24 -41.46 -4.83 -18.15
N GLU A 25 -42.14 -5.65 -18.89
CA GLU A 25 -41.91 -7.07 -18.92
C GLU A 25 -40.39 -7.16 -18.99
N ASP A 26 -39.82 -7.65 -17.92
CA ASP A 26 -38.40 -7.86 -17.70
C ASP A 26 -37.98 -8.94 -18.72
N ASP A 27 -37.92 -8.55 -19.99
CA ASP A 27 -37.39 -9.35 -21.08
C ASP A 27 -35.85 -9.31 -21.03
N ARG A 28 -35.35 -9.35 -19.82
CA ARG A 28 -33.95 -9.64 -19.62
C ARG A 28 -33.77 -11.09 -20.00
N PRO A 29 -32.88 -11.35 -20.96
CA PRO A 29 -32.47 -12.73 -21.19
C PRO A 29 -32.02 -13.29 -19.82
N PRO A 30 -32.44 -14.53 -19.49
CA PRO A 30 -31.99 -15.13 -18.24
C PRO A 30 -30.48 -14.99 -18.18
N MET A 31 -30.00 -14.31 -17.13
CA MET A 31 -28.57 -14.29 -16.85
C MET A 31 -28.13 -15.74 -16.83
N PRO A 32 -27.10 -16.13 -17.56
CA PRO A 32 -26.56 -17.46 -17.44
C PRO A 32 -26.30 -17.66 -15.93
N ASP A 33 -26.85 -18.74 -15.41
CA ASP A 33 -26.63 -19.15 -14.04
C ASP A 33 -25.14 -19.05 -13.75
N ASP A 34 -24.77 -18.18 -12.79
CA ASP A 34 -23.39 -18.05 -12.28
C ASP A 34 -22.86 -19.37 -11.69
N ALA A 35 -23.59 -20.44 -11.87
CA ALA A 35 -23.21 -21.78 -11.41
C ALA A 35 -22.04 -22.38 -12.20
N ASP A 36 -21.66 -21.80 -13.34
CA ASP A 36 -20.57 -22.27 -14.19
C ASP A 36 -19.44 -21.23 -14.29
N ALA A 37 -19.42 -20.23 -13.41
CA ALA A 37 -18.19 -19.50 -13.17
C ALA A 37 -17.18 -20.56 -12.66
N PRO A 38 -16.07 -20.82 -13.39
CA PRO A 38 -15.04 -21.65 -12.84
C PRO A 38 -14.70 -21.04 -11.47
N PRO A 39 -14.52 -21.87 -10.43
CA PRO A 39 -14.10 -21.36 -9.13
C PRO A 39 -12.97 -20.41 -9.46
N ALA A 40 -13.06 -19.16 -8.97
CA ALA A 40 -11.98 -18.21 -9.15
C ALA A 40 -10.76 -19.00 -8.69
N GLU A 41 -9.97 -19.46 -9.68
CA GLU A 41 -8.68 -20.04 -9.38
C GLU A 41 -8.06 -18.98 -8.49
N ASP A 42 -7.83 -19.37 -7.24
CA ASP A 42 -7.10 -18.56 -6.29
C ASP A 42 -6.00 -17.91 -7.12
N ALA A 43 -6.14 -16.59 -7.31
CA ALA A 43 -5.13 -15.85 -8.04
C ALA A 43 -3.83 -16.32 -7.40
N PRO A 44 -2.88 -16.89 -8.15
CA PRO A 44 -1.72 -17.50 -7.54
C PRO A 44 -1.19 -16.47 -6.58
N PRO A 45 -0.92 -16.81 -5.32
CA PRO A 45 -0.46 -15.85 -4.33
C PRO A 45 0.60 -15.07 -5.05
N VAL A 46 0.42 -13.75 -5.11
CA VAL A 46 1.35 -12.85 -5.82
C VAL A 46 2.68 -13.34 -5.38
N ALA A 47 3.43 -13.98 -6.29
CA ALA A 47 4.66 -14.63 -5.94
C ALA A 47 5.45 -13.53 -5.27
N GLU A 48 5.49 -13.54 -3.94
CA GLU A 48 6.49 -12.80 -3.22
C GLU A 48 7.73 -13.28 -3.93
N ASN A 49 8.35 -12.41 -4.72
CA ASN A 49 9.55 -12.75 -5.41
C ASN A 49 10.54 -13.06 -4.30
N GLU A 50 10.51 -14.35 -3.87
CA GLU A 50 11.39 -14.82 -2.83
C GLU A 50 12.79 -14.57 -3.34
N ALA A 51 13.50 -13.71 -2.64
CA ALA A 51 14.87 -13.43 -2.98
C ALA A 51 15.63 -14.77 -3.07
N PRO A 52 16.48 -14.97 -4.08
CA PRO A 52 17.28 -16.18 -4.19
C PRO A 52 17.98 -16.46 -2.88
N VAL A 53 18.09 -17.74 -2.52
CA VAL A 53 18.78 -18.16 -1.30
C VAL A 53 20.19 -17.58 -1.31
N GLY A 54 20.55 -16.85 -0.24
CA GLY A 54 21.84 -16.18 -0.14
C GLY A 54 21.90 -14.77 -0.72
N PHE A 55 20.87 -14.31 -1.42
CA PHE A 55 20.80 -12.95 -1.99
C PHE A 55 21.18 -11.86 -0.99
N TRP A 56 20.62 -11.94 0.22
CA TRP A 56 20.90 -10.94 1.25
C TRP A 56 22.37 -10.93 1.66
N SER A 57 23.00 -12.09 1.84
CA SER A 57 24.41 -12.17 2.23
C SER A 57 25.34 -11.62 1.15
N ASP A 58 25.05 -11.90 -0.10
CA ASP A 58 25.83 -11.42 -1.23
C ASP A 58 25.65 -9.91 -1.43
N LEU A 59 24.42 -9.44 -1.29
CA LEU A 59 24.11 -8.01 -1.31
C LEU A 59 24.84 -7.26 -0.20
N VAL A 60 24.81 -7.76 1.02
CA VAL A 60 25.53 -7.20 2.17
C VAL A 60 27.02 -7.11 1.89
N ALA A 61 27.62 -8.17 1.35
CA ALA A 61 29.04 -8.18 1.00
C ALA A 61 29.39 -7.14 -0.07
N ALA A 62 28.53 -6.98 -1.07
CA ALA A 62 28.72 -6.01 -2.15
C ALA A 62 28.54 -4.56 -1.67
N VAL A 63 27.52 -4.30 -0.85
CA VAL A 63 27.21 -2.98 -0.30
C VAL A 63 28.28 -2.52 0.68
N ARG A 64 28.79 -3.40 1.53
CA ARG A 64 29.86 -3.07 2.49
C ARG A 64 31.15 -2.59 1.82
N LYS A 65 31.42 -3.04 0.60
CA LYS A 65 32.61 -2.62 -0.15
C LYS A 65 32.51 -1.18 -0.67
N GLU A 66 31.29 -0.70 -0.90
CA GLU A 66 31.05 0.64 -1.43
C GLU A 66 30.74 1.67 -0.34
N LEU A 67 30.08 1.23 0.73
CA LEU A 67 29.69 2.11 1.80
C LEU A 67 30.84 2.31 2.81
N LYS A 68 30.99 3.57 3.21
CA LYS A 68 31.99 3.95 4.24
C LYS A 68 31.45 3.69 5.65
N PRO A 69 32.33 3.42 6.62
CA PRO A 69 31.95 3.43 8.04
C PRO A 69 31.35 4.80 8.46
N PRO A 70 30.36 4.84 9.36
CA PRO A 70 29.83 3.73 10.14
C PRO A 70 28.74 2.91 9.44
N VAL A 71 28.20 3.37 8.32
CA VAL A 71 27.04 2.78 7.65
C VAL A 71 27.28 1.34 7.21
N SER A 72 28.46 1.05 6.69
CA SER A 72 28.83 -0.32 6.29
C SER A 72 28.76 -1.33 7.46
N GLY A 73 28.93 -0.85 8.70
CA GLY A 73 28.82 -1.68 9.90
C GLY A 73 27.41 -2.15 10.23
N PHE A 74 26.38 -1.50 9.73
CA PHE A 74 24.99 -1.92 9.94
C PHE A 74 24.60 -3.12 9.06
N PHE A 75 25.29 -3.30 7.95
CA PHE A 75 25.04 -4.42 7.03
C PHE A 75 25.82 -5.66 7.50
N VAL A 76 25.17 -6.49 8.29
CA VAL A 76 25.73 -7.73 8.85
C VAL A 76 24.75 -8.87 8.58
N VAL A 77 25.29 -10.06 8.33
CA VAL A 77 24.46 -11.26 8.10
C VAL A 77 24.37 -12.05 9.40
N THR A 78 23.53 -11.57 10.32
CA THR A 78 23.26 -12.27 11.60
C THR A 78 21.78 -12.17 11.92
N PRO A 79 21.22 -13.13 12.68
CA PRO A 79 19.81 -13.10 13.06
C PRO A 79 19.42 -11.82 13.84
N ASN A 80 20.36 -11.25 14.57
CA ASN A 80 20.16 -10.02 15.34
C ASN A 80 20.80 -8.79 14.67
N ALA A 81 20.94 -8.83 13.33
CA ALA A 81 21.49 -7.69 12.60
C ALA A 81 20.63 -6.45 12.80
N PRO A 82 21.25 -5.26 12.91
CA PRO A 82 20.49 -4.01 13.00
C PRO A 82 19.69 -3.71 11.75
N VAL A 83 20.03 -4.35 10.61
CA VAL A 83 19.35 -4.24 9.34
C VAL A 83 19.12 -5.63 8.74
N GLN A 84 17.91 -5.90 8.32
CA GLN A 84 17.52 -7.09 7.60
C GLN A 84 16.89 -6.71 6.27
N GLY A 85 17.25 -7.40 5.19
CA GLY A 85 16.64 -7.19 3.89
C GLY A 85 15.50 -8.16 3.64
N ALA A 86 14.39 -7.65 3.16
CA ALA A 86 13.27 -8.44 2.66
C ALA A 86 12.92 -7.94 1.26
N LEU A 87 12.87 -8.84 0.30
CA LEU A 87 12.46 -8.51 -1.06
C LEU A 87 10.94 -8.73 -1.19
N VAL A 88 10.23 -7.68 -1.59
CA VAL A 88 8.79 -7.72 -1.82
C VAL A 88 8.53 -7.19 -3.23
N GLY A 89 8.39 -8.08 -4.19
CA GLY A 89 8.32 -7.72 -5.61
C GLY A 89 9.58 -6.98 -6.07
N ASP A 90 9.41 -5.78 -6.62
CA ASP A 90 10.51 -4.90 -7.05
C ASP A 90 11.04 -4.00 -5.94
N ARG A 91 10.62 -4.24 -4.71
CA ARG A 91 10.95 -3.42 -3.55
C ARG A 91 11.80 -4.20 -2.56
N LEU A 92 12.97 -3.69 -2.27
CA LEU A 92 13.84 -4.21 -1.22
C LEU A 92 13.61 -3.41 0.07
N GLU A 93 13.00 -4.02 1.06
CA GLU A 93 12.77 -3.43 2.37
C GLU A 93 13.98 -3.64 3.27
N LEU A 94 14.59 -2.55 3.69
CA LEU A 94 15.64 -2.54 4.71
C LEU A 94 15.00 -2.38 6.08
N ARG A 95 14.70 -3.50 6.73
CA ARG A 95 14.05 -3.53 8.05
C ARG A 95 15.08 -3.21 9.13
N CYS A 96 14.95 -2.03 9.73
CA CYS A 96 15.85 -1.55 10.75
C CYS A 96 15.30 -1.84 12.14
N SER A 97 16.14 -2.38 13.03
CA SER A 97 15.74 -2.72 14.40
C SER A 97 15.57 -1.50 15.30
N ASN A 98 16.10 -0.36 14.89
CA ASN A 98 15.99 0.90 15.64
C ASN A 98 15.90 2.11 14.70
N SER A 99 15.30 3.20 15.20
CA SER A 99 15.08 4.43 14.44
C SER A 99 16.38 5.13 14.04
N PHE A 100 17.44 5.02 14.86
CA PHE A 100 18.73 5.61 14.53
C PHE A 100 19.32 4.97 13.26
N THR A 101 19.30 3.64 13.19
CA THR A 101 19.77 2.90 12.01
C THR A 101 18.89 3.25 10.78
N ALA A 102 17.58 3.34 10.98
CA ALA A 102 16.66 3.75 9.91
C ALA A 102 17.01 5.13 9.36
N GLN A 103 17.20 6.13 10.21
CA GLN A 103 17.58 7.48 9.81
C GLN A 103 18.95 7.55 9.12
N MET A 104 19.90 6.74 9.55
CA MET A 104 21.22 6.68 8.92
C MET A 104 21.17 6.05 7.53
N LEU A 105 20.28 5.10 7.31
CA LEU A 105 20.10 4.42 6.02
C LEU A 105 19.14 5.14 5.09
N ASP A 106 18.26 5.98 5.61
CA ASP A 106 17.26 6.74 4.83
C ASP A 106 17.89 7.91 4.06
N ARG A 107 19.14 7.77 3.70
CA ARG A 107 19.84 8.72 2.85
C ARG A 107 19.76 8.26 1.40
N PRO A 108 19.43 9.16 0.46
CA PRO A 108 19.28 8.80 -0.94
C PRO A 108 20.54 8.14 -1.50
N GLU A 109 21.72 8.59 -1.11
CA GLU A 109 23.01 8.04 -1.54
C GLU A 109 23.14 6.55 -1.18
N ILE A 110 22.71 6.18 0.03
CA ILE A 110 22.81 4.81 0.54
C ILE A 110 21.77 3.92 -0.15
N LEU A 111 20.53 4.42 -0.22
CA LEU A 111 19.43 3.69 -0.88
C LEU A 111 19.71 3.48 -2.37
N GLU A 112 20.36 4.44 -3.02
CA GLU A 112 20.77 4.31 -4.43
C GLU A 112 21.83 3.22 -4.60
N VAL A 113 22.85 3.18 -3.75
CA VAL A 113 23.89 2.14 -3.78
C VAL A 113 23.27 0.76 -3.58
N VAL A 114 22.41 0.63 -2.57
CA VAL A 114 21.72 -0.64 -2.29
C VAL A 114 20.81 -1.05 -3.45
N SER A 115 20.01 -0.13 -3.98
CA SER A 115 19.12 -0.38 -5.13
C SER A 115 19.91 -0.82 -6.35
N ARG A 116 21.00 -0.13 -6.68
CA ARG A 116 21.86 -0.44 -7.82
C ARG A 116 22.48 -1.84 -7.70
N LYS A 117 22.96 -2.20 -6.50
CA LYS A 117 23.52 -3.53 -6.25
C LYS A 117 22.45 -4.62 -6.32
N ALA A 118 21.30 -4.39 -5.71
CA ALA A 118 20.19 -5.33 -5.78
C ALA A 118 19.71 -5.54 -7.23
N THR A 119 19.57 -4.46 -7.99
CA THR A 119 19.21 -4.50 -9.41
C THR A 119 20.23 -5.30 -10.23
N ALA A 120 21.53 -5.11 -9.98
CA ALA A 120 22.58 -5.85 -10.69
C ALA A 120 22.55 -7.36 -10.38
N MET A 121 22.17 -7.73 -9.16
CA MET A 121 22.11 -9.14 -8.74
C MET A 121 20.85 -9.85 -9.22
N LEU A 122 19.72 -9.12 -9.23
CA LEU A 122 18.42 -9.68 -9.59
C LEU A 122 18.07 -9.52 -11.07
N SER A 123 18.89 -8.78 -11.84
CA SER A 123 18.68 -8.48 -13.26
C SER A 123 17.35 -7.80 -13.59
N HIS A 124 16.69 -7.21 -12.60
CA HIS A 124 15.50 -6.38 -12.75
C HIS A 124 15.57 -5.16 -11.82
N PRO A 125 14.90 -4.05 -12.15
CA PRO A 125 14.97 -2.84 -11.34
C PRO A 125 14.38 -3.07 -9.95
N VAL A 126 15.17 -2.82 -8.92
CA VAL A 126 14.76 -2.95 -7.52
C VAL A 126 14.97 -1.62 -6.80
N ARG A 127 13.97 -1.21 -6.06
CA ARG A 127 14.02 0.01 -5.25
C ARG A 127 14.21 -0.33 -3.77
N ALA A 128 15.29 0.12 -3.18
CA ALA A 128 15.50 0.01 -1.74
C ALA A 128 14.67 1.05 -0.98
N VAL A 129 14.10 0.63 0.13
CA VAL A 129 13.30 1.46 1.03
C VAL A 129 13.62 1.09 2.47
N THR A 130 13.74 2.08 3.34
CA THR A 130 13.98 1.87 4.76
C THR A 130 12.65 1.65 5.50
N VAL A 131 12.61 0.67 6.37
CA VAL A 131 11.46 0.37 7.23
C VAL A 131 11.95 0.32 8.68
N ASP A 132 11.45 1.23 9.50
CA ASP A 132 11.75 1.27 10.93
C ASP A 132 10.83 0.29 11.69
N MET A 133 11.41 -0.80 12.17
CA MET A 133 10.69 -1.81 12.94
C MET A 133 10.51 -1.39 14.43
N SER A 134 11.26 -0.40 14.89
CA SER A 134 11.11 0.15 16.25
C SER A 134 10.01 1.20 16.31
N ALA A 135 9.68 1.80 15.19
CA ALA A 135 8.54 2.69 15.12
C ALA A 135 7.30 1.87 15.46
N LYS A 136 6.74 2.13 16.64
CA LYS A 136 5.39 1.66 16.97
C LYS A 136 4.51 1.99 15.76
N PRO A 137 3.78 1.02 15.20
CA PRO A 137 2.99 1.30 14.02
C PRO A 137 2.19 2.56 14.28
N ALA A 138 2.38 3.56 13.43
CA ALA A 138 1.72 4.86 13.60
C ALA A 138 0.25 4.55 13.84
N ALA A 139 -0.25 4.94 15.00
CA ALA A 139 -1.59 4.57 15.45
C ALA A 139 -2.52 4.89 14.29
N ASN A 140 -3.15 3.87 13.76
CA ASN A 140 -3.97 4.00 12.58
C ASN A 140 -5.01 5.08 12.91
N PRO A 141 -5.04 6.25 12.24
CA PRO A 141 -5.91 7.36 12.64
C PRO A 141 -7.38 6.92 12.73
N ARG A 142 -7.75 5.88 11.98
CA ARG A 142 -9.06 5.23 12.11
C ARG A 142 -9.24 4.50 13.44
N MET A 143 -8.17 3.89 13.95
CA MET A 143 -8.23 3.21 15.25
C MET A 143 -8.34 4.22 16.39
N GLU A 144 -7.62 5.34 16.32
CA GLU A 144 -7.76 6.42 17.29
C GLU A 144 -9.16 7.06 17.25
N GLN A 145 -9.71 7.26 16.06
CA GLN A 145 -11.08 7.75 15.90
C GLN A 145 -12.09 6.76 16.49
N LEU A 146 -11.93 5.46 16.28
CA LEU A 146 -12.77 4.43 16.88
C LEU A 146 -12.66 4.41 18.41
N MET A 147 -11.46 4.52 18.95
CA MET A 147 -11.25 4.57 20.38
C MET A 147 -11.84 5.84 21.00
N ASN A 148 -11.69 6.98 20.34
CA ASN A 148 -12.29 8.25 20.77
C ASN A 148 -13.80 8.20 20.68
N PHE A 149 -14.35 7.62 19.62
CA PHE A 149 -15.78 7.39 19.47
C PHE A 149 -16.33 6.48 20.57
N GLY A 150 -15.64 5.38 20.85
CA GLY A 150 -16.02 4.46 21.94
C GLY A 150 -15.98 5.11 23.32
N ARG A 151 -15.04 6.03 23.57
CA ARG A 151 -14.98 6.82 24.82
C ARG A 151 -16.08 7.88 24.91
N ALA A 152 -16.39 8.52 23.78
CA ALA A 152 -17.46 9.54 23.73
C ALA A 152 -18.87 8.95 23.86
N HIS A 153 -19.00 7.68 23.49
CA HIS A 153 -20.28 6.96 23.49
C HIS A 153 -20.25 5.70 24.37
N SER A 154 -19.59 5.79 25.51
CA SER A 154 -19.46 4.66 26.47
C SER A 154 -20.82 4.09 26.93
N ASP A 155 -21.87 4.88 26.83
CA ASP A 155 -23.23 4.44 27.18
C ASP A 155 -23.85 3.48 26.16
N ILE A 156 -23.29 3.41 24.95
CA ILE A 156 -23.82 2.60 23.85
C ILE A 156 -23.01 1.30 23.69
N VAL A 157 -21.74 1.32 24.10
CA VAL A 157 -20.84 0.18 23.93
C VAL A 157 -20.75 -0.62 25.22
N THR A 158 -21.67 -1.55 25.39
CA THR A 158 -21.58 -2.55 26.45
C THR A 158 -20.76 -3.73 25.95
N ILE A 159 -19.53 -3.82 26.35
CA ILE A 159 -18.69 -5.02 26.11
C ILE A 159 -19.14 -6.07 27.10
N LYS A 160 -19.93 -7.05 26.62
CA LYS A 160 -20.25 -8.25 27.37
C LYS A 160 -18.98 -9.11 27.48
N ARG A 161 -18.47 -9.24 28.68
CA ARG A 161 -17.42 -10.23 29.00
C ARG A 161 -17.99 -11.64 29.10
#